data_9e7f24cac4a67cd947a91ec02b7aaaab
#
_entry.id   9e7f24cac4a67cd947a91ec02b7aaaab
#
_cell.length_a   1.000
_cell.length_b   1.000
_cell.length_c   1.000
_cell.angle_alpha   90.00
_cell.angle_beta   90.00
_cell.angle_gamma   90.00
#
_symmetry.space_group_name_H-M   'P 1'
#
loop_
_entity.id
_entity.type
_entity.pdbx_description
1 polymer ?
#
loop_
_entity_poly.entity_id
_entity_poly.type
_entity_poly.pdbx_seq_one_letter_code
_entity_poly.pdbx_strand_id
1 'polypeptide(L)'
;MKFNLGSLNKQKKLREMLIYCFLETTAWWLIISRFTGANPLSSLTTRTVSLMTFSLISAFLIAFIMDTNFSSNLILPIGIIGLIPIILDIEKLTFPIFGLLLLLIIGLFASCIPQLQLQNYFGLLTISLLVVAVVPITIYYGQYHYFPNALFTSFIAFWFLTAFFLEPYFTKKTQSISITSIVLLGATVVAIFFLSHIFLAFVSVILLLVSWYAKPLLLKSHWWLIIFGILQIIISFAL
;
A
#
# COMPACT_ATOMS: atom_id res chain seq x y z
N MET A 1 -7.19 39.35 -13.17
CA MET A 1 -6.66 37.98 -13.26
C MET A 1 -7.35 37.13 -12.21
N LYS A 2 -8.40 36.37 -12.56
CA LYS A 2 -9.09 35.44 -11.60
C LYS A 2 -8.19 34.24 -11.40
N PHE A 3 -7.50 34.16 -10.28
CA PHE A 3 -6.76 32.95 -9.89
C PHE A 3 -7.77 31.79 -9.80
N ASN A 4 -7.55 30.75 -10.62
CA ASN A 4 -8.43 29.61 -10.69
C ASN A 4 -8.10 28.67 -9.51
N LEU A 5 -8.71 28.93 -8.34
CA LEU A 5 -8.53 28.15 -7.10
C LEU A 5 -8.74 26.64 -7.31
N GLY A 6 -9.55 26.25 -8.30
CA GLY A 6 -9.78 24.85 -8.65
C GLY A 6 -8.57 24.15 -9.26
N SER A 7 -7.72 24.87 -10.02
CA SER A 7 -6.49 24.29 -10.61
C SER A 7 -5.40 24.09 -9.55
N LEU A 8 -5.27 25.01 -8.62
CA LEU A 8 -4.31 24.93 -7.51
C LEU A 8 -4.63 23.74 -6.58
N ASN A 9 -5.91 23.50 -6.30
CA ASN A 9 -6.31 22.38 -5.46
C ASN A 9 -6.06 21.03 -6.14
N LYS A 10 -6.28 20.93 -7.46
CA LYS A 10 -5.96 19.73 -8.24
C LYS A 10 -4.45 19.44 -8.27
N GLN A 11 -3.62 20.46 -8.46
CA GLN A 11 -2.16 20.31 -8.45
C GLN A 11 -1.63 19.87 -7.08
N LYS A 12 -2.15 20.44 -5.99
CA LYS A 12 -1.79 20.05 -4.62
C LYS A 12 -2.12 18.59 -4.38
N LYS A 13 -3.33 18.15 -4.75
CA LYS A 13 -3.82 16.79 -4.61
C LYS A 13 -2.95 15.79 -5.38
N LEU A 14 -2.65 16.07 -6.64
CA LEU A 14 -1.78 15.22 -7.46
C LEU A 14 -0.39 15.07 -6.84
N ARG A 15 0.19 16.16 -6.31
CA ARG A 15 1.49 16.12 -5.63
C ARG A 15 1.46 15.22 -4.41
N GLU A 16 0.42 15.29 -3.59
CA GLU A 16 0.26 14.45 -2.39
C GLU A 16 0.11 12.97 -2.76
N MET A 17 -0.63 12.65 -3.82
CA MET A 17 -0.72 11.28 -4.35
C MET A 17 0.64 10.78 -4.85
N LEU A 18 1.41 11.59 -5.57
CA LEU A 18 2.74 11.21 -6.05
C LEU A 18 3.72 10.98 -4.89
N ILE A 19 3.67 11.82 -3.85
CA ILE A 19 4.48 11.61 -2.63
C ILE A 19 4.12 10.27 -2.00
N TYR A 20 2.84 9.96 -1.84
CA TYR A 20 2.40 8.66 -1.32
C TYR A 20 2.91 7.50 -2.18
N CYS A 21 2.76 7.58 -3.50
CA CYS A 21 3.25 6.52 -4.42
C CYS A 21 4.73 6.25 -4.23
N PHE A 22 5.52 7.30 -4.09
CA PHE A 22 6.97 7.17 -3.86
C PHE A 22 7.26 6.51 -2.50
N LEU A 23 6.59 6.94 -1.43
CA LEU A 23 6.76 6.38 -0.09
C LEU A 23 6.35 4.90 -0.03
N GLU A 24 5.19 4.56 -0.59
CA GLU A 24 4.66 3.20 -0.63
C GLU A 24 5.60 2.26 -1.40
N THR A 25 6.01 2.67 -2.60
CA THR A 25 6.97 1.90 -3.39
C THR A 25 8.28 1.71 -2.65
N THR A 26 8.79 2.76 -2.01
CA THR A 26 10.03 2.70 -1.21
C THR A 26 9.87 1.72 -0.05
N ALA A 27 8.74 1.75 0.66
CA ALA A 27 8.47 0.83 1.76
C ALA A 27 8.48 -0.64 1.30
N TRP A 28 7.83 -0.97 0.19
CA TRP A 28 7.83 -2.33 -0.37
C TRP A 28 9.25 -2.81 -0.73
N TRP A 29 10.08 -1.95 -1.29
CA TRP A 29 11.46 -2.30 -1.63
C TRP A 29 12.37 -2.40 -0.41
N LEU A 30 12.14 -1.57 0.63
CA LEU A 30 12.87 -1.65 1.90
C LEU A 30 12.57 -2.94 2.66
N ILE A 31 11.31 -3.38 2.70
CA ILE A 31 10.94 -4.66 3.32
C ILE A 31 11.82 -5.77 2.74
N ILE A 32 11.96 -5.82 1.42
CA ILE A 32 12.73 -6.86 0.75
C ILE A 32 14.22 -6.75 1.07
N SER A 33 14.79 -5.54 1.02
CA SER A 33 16.20 -5.33 1.31
C SER A 33 16.62 -5.80 2.70
N ARG A 34 15.70 -5.70 3.67
CA ARG A 34 15.92 -6.17 5.05
C ARG A 34 16.08 -7.68 5.15
N PHE A 35 15.26 -8.43 4.42
CA PHE A 35 15.32 -9.90 4.44
C PHE A 35 16.45 -10.47 3.60
N THR A 36 16.96 -9.73 2.65
CA THR A 36 18.00 -10.22 1.75
C THR A 36 19.41 -9.80 2.15
N GLY A 37 19.53 -8.77 2.99
CA GLY A 37 20.81 -8.13 3.29
C GLY A 37 21.50 -7.51 2.06
N ALA A 38 20.87 -7.62 0.88
CA ALA A 38 21.34 -7.07 -0.37
C ALA A 38 20.47 -5.88 -0.80
N ASN A 39 21.09 -4.91 -1.45
CA ASN A 39 20.34 -3.84 -2.08
C ASN A 39 19.64 -4.41 -3.33
N PRO A 40 18.29 -4.51 -3.37
CA PRO A 40 17.58 -5.05 -4.52
C PRO A 40 17.75 -4.19 -5.80
N LEU A 41 18.30 -2.99 -5.67
CA LEU A 41 18.66 -2.10 -6.78
C LEU A 41 20.10 -2.24 -7.23
N SER A 42 20.91 -3.11 -6.61
CA SER A 42 22.33 -3.29 -6.96
C SER A 42 22.54 -3.85 -8.37
N SER A 43 21.54 -4.54 -8.91
CA SER A 43 21.51 -4.99 -10.31
C SER A 43 20.25 -4.44 -10.99
N LEU A 44 20.36 -3.35 -11.72
CA LEU A 44 19.29 -2.83 -12.57
C LEU A 44 19.10 -3.75 -13.80
N THR A 45 18.37 -4.82 -13.61
CA THR A 45 17.93 -5.68 -14.71
C THR A 45 16.61 -5.16 -15.28
N THR A 46 16.28 -5.53 -16.53
CA THR A 46 14.97 -5.24 -17.14
C THR A 46 13.81 -5.64 -16.22
N ARG A 47 13.94 -6.79 -15.56
CA ARG A 47 12.98 -7.31 -14.58
C ARG A 47 12.81 -6.40 -13.38
N THR A 48 13.90 -5.91 -12.79
CA THR A 48 13.86 -4.97 -11.66
C THR A 48 13.11 -3.69 -12.05
N VAL A 49 13.40 -3.16 -13.24
CA VAL A 49 12.73 -1.96 -13.77
C VAL A 49 11.23 -2.22 -14.02
N SER A 50 10.87 -3.36 -14.60
CA SER A 50 9.46 -3.74 -14.83
C SER A 50 8.68 -3.85 -13.52
N LEU A 51 9.23 -4.50 -12.50
CA LEU A 51 8.61 -4.62 -11.17
C LEU A 51 8.53 -3.27 -10.44
N MET A 52 9.54 -2.42 -10.58
CA MET A 52 9.52 -1.07 -10.00
C MET A 52 8.43 -0.20 -10.64
N THR A 53 8.30 -0.25 -11.96
CA THR A 53 7.25 0.47 -12.69
C THR A 53 5.87 -0.04 -12.28
N PHE A 54 5.68 -1.35 -12.18
CA PHE A 54 4.44 -1.94 -11.69
C PHE A 54 4.13 -1.50 -10.25
N SER A 55 5.12 -1.49 -9.36
CA SER A 55 4.95 -1.04 -7.97
C SER A 55 4.46 0.40 -7.89
N LEU A 56 5.06 1.30 -8.68
CA LEU A 56 4.65 2.71 -8.75
C LEU A 56 3.22 2.86 -9.26
N ILE A 57 2.85 2.13 -10.32
CA ILE A 57 1.50 2.18 -10.87
C ILE A 57 0.48 1.59 -9.89
N SER A 58 0.83 0.51 -9.19
CA SER A 58 -0.03 -0.09 -8.15
C SER A 58 -0.26 0.85 -6.98
N ALA A 59 0.79 1.52 -6.49
CA ALA A 59 0.67 2.54 -5.44
C ALA A 59 -0.19 3.72 -5.91
N PHE A 60 -0.03 4.15 -7.18
CA PHE A 60 -0.88 5.18 -7.77
C PHE A 60 -2.35 4.74 -7.85
N LEU A 61 -2.61 3.50 -8.26
CA LEU A 61 -3.97 2.96 -8.30
C LEU A 61 -4.63 2.97 -6.93
N ILE A 62 -3.92 2.57 -5.88
CA ILE A 62 -4.43 2.59 -4.50
C ILE A 62 -4.80 4.02 -4.11
N ALA A 63 -3.89 4.99 -4.30
CA ALA A 63 -4.16 6.39 -4.01
C ALA A 63 -5.36 6.92 -4.81
N PHE A 64 -5.45 6.57 -6.09
CA PHE A 64 -6.51 7.00 -6.98
C PHE A 64 -7.87 6.41 -6.61
N ILE A 65 -7.94 5.14 -6.20
CA ILE A 65 -9.16 4.48 -5.71
C ILE A 65 -9.65 5.19 -4.44
N MET A 66 -8.75 5.48 -3.50
CA MET A 66 -9.08 6.19 -2.27
C MET A 66 -9.61 7.59 -2.56
N ASP A 67 -8.96 8.29 -3.47
CA ASP A 67 -9.34 9.64 -3.85
C ASP A 67 -10.68 9.73 -4.57
N THR A 68 -11.01 8.75 -5.40
CA THR A 68 -12.28 8.69 -6.15
C THR A 68 -13.40 7.98 -5.38
N ASN A 69 -13.15 7.55 -4.13
CA ASN A 69 -14.10 6.77 -3.33
C ASN A 69 -14.67 5.57 -4.11
N PHE A 70 -13.80 4.80 -4.78
CA PHE A 70 -14.15 3.61 -5.55
C PHE A 70 -15.10 3.85 -6.75
N SER A 71 -15.22 5.08 -7.23
CA SER A 71 -16.21 5.42 -8.27
C SER A 71 -15.65 5.56 -9.68
N SER A 72 -14.35 5.36 -9.89
CA SER A 72 -13.72 5.64 -11.18
C SER A 72 -13.68 4.44 -12.11
N ASN A 73 -14.11 4.64 -13.36
CA ASN A 73 -13.96 3.65 -14.44
C ASN A 73 -12.53 3.57 -15.00
N LEU A 74 -11.64 4.47 -14.58
CA LEU A 74 -10.24 4.52 -15.08
C LEU A 74 -9.32 3.51 -14.40
N ILE A 75 -9.77 2.85 -13.33
CA ILE A 75 -8.96 1.91 -12.56
C ILE A 75 -8.53 0.72 -13.41
N LEU A 76 -9.44 0.16 -14.19
CA LEU A 76 -9.13 -0.97 -15.06
C LEU A 76 -8.11 -0.60 -16.18
N PRO A 77 -8.30 0.46 -16.97
CA PRO A 77 -7.30 0.83 -17.98
C PRO A 77 -5.94 1.18 -17.37
N ILE A 78 -5.89 1.88 -16.24
CA ILE A 78 -4.61 2.19 -15.55
C ILE A 78 -3.95 0.90 -15.06
N GLY A 79 -4.71 -0.05 -14.51
CA GLY A 79 -4.21 -1.35 -14.08
C GLY A 79 -3.64 -2.16 -15.22
N ILE A 80 -4.31 -2.19 -16.39
CA ILE A 80 -3.81 -2.86 -17.59
C ILE A 80 -2.51 -2.22 -18.08
N ILE A 81 -2.41 -0.89 -18.09
CA ILE A 81 -1.18 -0.17 -18.40
C ILE A 81 -0.05 -0.60 -17.44
N GLY A 82 -0.35 -0.77 -16.17
CA GLY A 82 0.60 -1.26 -15.16
C GLY A 82 1.13 -2.66 -15.45
N LEU A 83 0.36 -3.52 -16.08
CA LEU A 83 0.79 -4.87 -16.47
C LEU A 83 1.67 -4.91 -17.71
N ILE A 84 1.66 -3.87 -18.56
CA ILE A 84 2.43 -3.87 -19.80
C ILE A 84 3.93 -4.15 -19.57
N PRO A 85 4.64 -3.47 -18.65
CA PRO A 85 6.05 -3.76 -18.39
C PRO A 85 6.31 -5.21 -17.98
N ILE A 86 5.35 -5.81 -17.26
CA ILE A 86 5.41 -7.18 -16.77
C ILE A 86 5.19 -8.18 -17.91
N ILE A 87 4.24 -7.89 -18.81
CA ILE A 87 3.97 -8.72 -20.00
C ILE A 87 5.18 -8.73 -20.94
N LEU A 88 5.84 -7.60 -21.10
CA LEU A 88 7.05 -7.51 -21.94
C LEU A 88 8.24 -8.33 -21.39
N ASP A 89 8.23 -8.66 -20.12
CA ASP A 89 9.28 -9.48 -19.46
C ASP A 89 8.76 -10.87 -19.03
N ILE A 90 7.63 -11.32 -19.59
CA ILE A 90 6.90 -12.54 -19.16
C ILE A 90 7.73 -13.82 -19.37
N GLU A 91 8.64 -13.86 -20.32
CA GLU A 91 9.53 -15.01 -20.55
C GLU A 91 10.45 -15.30 -19.37
N LYS A 92 10.73 -14.27 -18.55
CA LYS A 92 11.60 -14.37 -17.38
C LYS A 92 10.81 -14.48 -16.06
N LEU A 93 9.48 -14.27 -16.11
CA LEU A 93 8.59 -14.36 -14.97
C LEU A 93 7.94 -15.74 -14.93
N THR A 94 7.91 -16.34 -13.73
CA THR A 94 7.14 -17.58 -13.55
C THR A 94 5.65 -17.29 -13.57
N PHE A 95 4.86 -18.21 -14.10
CA PHE A 95 3.40 -18.08 -14.18
C PHE A 95 2.72 -17.68 -12.85
N PRO A 96 3.13 -18.24 -11.66
CA PRO A 96 2.57 -17.81 -10.38
C PRO A 96 2.76 -16.33 -10.06
N ILE A 97 3.91 -15.74 -10.41
CA ILE A 97 4.18 -14.31 -10.16
C ILE A 97 3.21 -13.46 -10.99
N PHE A 98 3.07 -13.77 -12.28
CA PHE A 98 2.12 -13.06 -13.14
C PHE A 98 0.70 -13.17 -12.59
N GLY A 99 0.30 -14.36 -12.14
CA GLY A 99 -1.01 -14.59 -11.52
C GLY A 99 -1.24 -13.73 -10.27
N LEU A 100 -0.22 -13.57 -9.41
CA LEU A 100 -0.32 -12.72 -8.21
C LEU A 100 -0.47 -11.23 -8.57
N LEU A 101 0.30 -10.74 -9.54
CA LEU A 101 0.20 -9.34 -9.99
C LEU A 101 -1.15 -9.05 -10.64
N LEU A 102 -1.65 -10.00 -11.44
CA LEU A 102 -3.00 -9.92 -12.00
C LEU A 102 -4.07 -9.92 -10.91
N LEU A 103 -3.93 -10.76 -9.89
CA LEU A 103 -4.85 -10.85 -8.75
C LEU A 103 -4.97 -9.51 -8.00
N LEU A 104 -3.85 -8.79 -7.82
CA LEU A 104 -3.87 -7.46 -7.23
C LEU A 104 -4.72 -6.49 -8.06
N ILE A 105 -4.49 -6.42 -9.37
CA ILE A 105 -5.25 -5.53 -10.27
C ILE A 105 -6.73 -5.89 -10.28
N ILE A 106 -7.06 -7.19 -10.38
CA ILE A 106 -8.44 -7.68 -10.34
C ILE A 106 -9.08 -7.34 -9.00
N GLY A 107 -8.39 -7.54 -7.88
CA GLY A 107 -8.88 -7.23 -6.53
C GLY A 107 -9.18 -5.73 -6.36
N LEU A 108 -8.27 -4.87 -6.80
CA LEU A 108 -8.46 -3.42 -6.78
C LEU A 108 -9.65 -3.00 -7.67
N PHE A 109 -9.77 -3.56 -8.86
CA PHE A 109 -10.90 -3.29 -9.75
C PHE A 109 -12.23 -3.82 -9.17
N ALA A 110 -12.24 -5.04 -8.63
CA ALA A 110 -13.41 -5.65 -8.01
C ALA A 110 -13.95 -4.81 -6.85
N SER A 111 -13.07 -4.14 -6.08
CA SER A 111 -13.50 -3.25 -5.00
C SER A 111 -14.28 -2.03 -5.48
N CYS A 112 -14.17 -1.69 -6.77
CA CYS A 112 -14.88 -0.57 -7.39
C CYS A 112 -16.19 -0.98 -8.03
N ILE A 113 -16.51 -2.26 -8.08
CA ILE A 113 -17.77 -2.78 -8.62
C ILE A 113 -18.82 -2.80 -7.50
N PRO A 114 -19.86 -1.94 -7.53
CA PRO A 114 -20.85 -1.86 -6.44
C PRO A 114 -21.58 -3.17 -6.17
N GLN A 115 -21.81 -3.98 -7.22
CA GLN A 115 -22.51 -5.26 -7.15
C GLN A 115 -21.80 -6.29 -6.29
N LEU A 116 -20.46 -6.24 -6.22
CA LEU A 116 -19.67 -7.15 -5.41
C LEU A 116 -19.64 -6.80 -3.92
N GLN A 117 -20.16 -5.62 -3.56
CA GLN A 117 -20.28 -5.14 -2.18
C GLN A 117 -18.98 -5.28 -1.35
N LEU A 118 -17.82 -5.18 -2.00
CA LEU A 118 -16.51 -5.30 -1.33
C LEU A 118 -16.15 -4.04 -0.50
N GLN A 119 -16.97 -2.99 -0.53
CA GLN A 119 -16.82 -1.82 0.33
C GLN A 119 -17.38 -2.10 1.74
N ASN A 120 -16.81 -3.14 2.38
CA ASN A 120 -17.14 -3.60 3.72
C ASN A 120 -15.87 -4.08 4.45
N TYR A 121 -16.00 -4.60 5.66
CA TYR A 121 -14.85 -5.08 6.45
C TYR A 121 -14.11 -6.27 5.82
N PHE A 122 -14.84 -7.17 5.16
CA PHE A 122 -14.23 -8.30 4.47
C PHE A 122 -13.38 -7.82 3.28
N GLY A 123 -13.92 -6.94 2.46
CA GLY A 123 -13.18 -6.33 1.35
C GLY A 123 -11.98 -5.51 1.84
N LEU A 124 -12.11 -4.76 2.95
CA LEU A 124 -11.01 -4.05 3.59
C LEU A 124 -9.85 -5.00 3.94
N LEU A 125 -10.12 -6.10 4.64
CA LEU A 125 -9.10 -7.06 5.04
C LEU A 125 -8.47 -7.76 3.83
N THR A 126 -9.27 -8.14 2.84
CA THR A 126 -8.78 -8.79 1.62
C THR A 126 -7.90 -7.85 0.78
N ILE A 127 -8.37 -6.63 0.53
CA ILE A 127 -7.61 -5.66 -0.29
C ILE A 127 -6.34 -5.23 0.43
N SER A 128 -6.38 -4.97 1.74
CA SER A 128 -5.18 -4.62 2.50
C SER A 128 -4.14 -5.75 2.50
N LEU A 129 -4.57 -7.01 2.55
CA LEU A 129 -3.67 -8.16 2.44
C LEU A 129 -3.03 -8.24 1.04
N LEU A 130 -3.83 -8.08 -0.02
CA LEU A 130 -3.32 -8.08 -1.40
C LEU A 130 -2.29 -6.96 -1.63
N VAL A 131 -2.58 -5.75 -1.15
CA VAL A 131 -1.68 -4.59 -1.28
C VAL A 131 -0.34 -4.85 -0.60
N VAL A 132 -0.36 -5.40 0.61
CA VAL A 132 0.85 -5.63 1.40
C VAL A 132 1.65 -6.83 0.92
N ALA A 133 0.97 -7.90 0.49
CA ALA A 133 1.64 -9.17 0.21
C ALA A 133 2.12 -9.26 -1.24
N VAL A 134 1.27 -8.88 -2.22
CA VAL A 134 1.53 -9.20 -3.62
C VAL A 134 2.81 -8.58 -4.14
N VAL A 135 3.01 -7.29 -3.97
CA VAL A 135 4.20 -6.60 -4.54
C VAL A 135 5.49 -7.07 -3.88
N PRO A 136 5.66 -7.07 -2.55
CA PRO A 136 6.88 -7.59 -1.93
C PRO A 136 7.14 -9.07 -2.21
N ILE A 137 6.09 -9.93 -2.21
CA ILE A 137 6.24 -11.34 -2.55
C ILE A 137 6.78 -11.51 -3.96
N THR A 138 6.22 -10.79 -4.93
CA THR A 138 6.65 -10.92 -6.34
C THR A 138 8.08 -10.42 -6.55
N ILE A 139 8.47 -9.33 -5.90
CA ILE A 139 9.85 -8.83 -5.97
C ILE A 139 10.81 -9.83 -5.33
N TYR A 140 10.49 -10.31 -4.12
CA TYR A 140 11.35 -11.24 -3.39
C TYR A 140 11.52 -12.57 -4.15
N TYR A 141 10.40 -13.23 -4.48
CA TYR A 141 10.43 -14.50 -5.21
C TYR A 141 11.08 -14.36 -6.58
N GLY A 142 10.83 -13.24 -7.23
CA GLY A 142 11.44 -12.92 -8.49
C GLY A 142 12.97 -12.92 -8.45
N GLN A 143 13.57 -12.56 -7.34
CA GLN A 143 15.03 -12.49 -7.17
C GLN A 143 15.62 -13.77 -6.60
N TYR A 144 14.93 -14.43 -5.65
CA TYR A 144 15.52 -15.49 -4.80
C TYR A 144 14.87 -16.85 -4.95
N HIS A 145 13.70 -16.97 -5.59
CA HIS A 145 12.97 -18.22 -5.83
C HIS A 145 12.60 -19.02 -4.56
N TYR A 146 12.63 -18.41 -3.38
CA TYR A 146 12.20 -19.00 -2.10
C TYR A 146 11.57 -17.93 -1.20
N PHE A 147 10.90 -18.35 -0.10
CA PHE A 147 10.31 -17.47 0.89
C PHE A 147 10.83 -17.79 2.28
N PRO A 148 11.42 -16.82 3.01
CA PRO A 148 11.75 -16.99 4.41
C PRO A 148 10.47 -16.85 5.27
N ASN A 149 10.35 -17.70 6.31
CA ASN A 149 9.21 -17.63 7.23
C ASN A 149 9.10 -16.25 7.93
N ALA A 150 10.22 -15.60 8.20
CA ALA A 150 10.26 -14.28 8.81
C ALA A 150 9.56 -13.20 7.97
N LEU A 151 9.52 -13.35 6.65
CA LEU A 151 8.81 -12.43 5.77
C LEU A 151 7.30 -12.45 6.03
N PHE A 152 6.72 -13.62 6.26
CA PHE A 152 5.29 -13.77 6.54
C PHE A 152 4.89 -13.14 7.88
N THR A 153 5.71 -13.27 8.93
CA THR A 153 5.40 -12.66 10.22
C THR A 153 5.41 -11.14 10.13
N SER A 154 6.32 -10.58 9.33
CA SER A 154 6.37 -9.14 9.09
C SER A 154 5.17 -8.61 8.33
N PHE A 155 4.62 -9.38 7.39
CA PHE A 155 3.41 -8.98 6.67
C PHE A 155 2.20 -8.79 7.57
N ILE A 156 2.13 -9.44 8.72
CA ILE A 156 1.03 -9.28 9.66
C ILE A 156 0.96 -7.82 10.17
N ALA A 157 2.10 -7.24 10.55
CA ALA A 157 2.15 -5.85 11.02
C ALA A 157 1.75 -4.87 9.91
N PHE A 158 2.27 -5.06 8.70
CA PHE A 158 1.90 -4.22 7.54
C PHE A 158 0.45 -4.41 7.13
N TRP A 159 -0.09 -5.61 7.23
CA TRP A 159 -1.48 -5.89 6.90
C TRP A 159 -2.44 -5.12 7.80
N PHE A 160 -2.26 -5.23 9.13
CA PHE A 160 -3.10 -4.49 10.06
C PHE A 160 -2.91 -2.97 9.94
N LEU A 161 -1.68 -2.50 9.72
CA LEU A 161 -1.41 -1.10 9.46
C LEU A 161 -2.16 -0.62 8.21
N THR A 162 -2.06 -1.35 7.11
CA THR A 162 -2.75 -1.02 5.85
C THR A 162 -4.26 -1.04 6.03
N ALA A 163 -4.80 -2.07 6.70
CA ALA A 163 -6.23 -2.14 7.01
C ALA A 163 -6.70 -0.95 7.85
N PHE A 164 -5.91 -0.53 8.85
CA PHE A 164 -6.21 0.64 9.67
C PHE A 164 -6.28 1.94 8.84
N PHE A 165 -5.31 2.16 7.95
CA PHE A 165 -5.28 3.36 7.12
C PHE A 165 -6.30 3.35 5.98
N LEU A 166 -6.69 2.19 5.46
CA LEU A 166 -7.73 2.06 4.43
C LEU A 166 -9.15 2.05 5.01
N GLU A 167 -9.33 1.78 6.31
CA GLU A 167 -10.65 1.66 6.96
C GLU A 167 -11.58 2.84 6.69
N PRO A 168 -11.17 4.12 6.75
CA PRO A 168 -12.08 5.24 6.54
C PRO A 168 -12.74 5.25 5.15
N TYR A 169 -12.01 4.77 4.14
CA TYR A 169 -12.49 4.73 2.76
C TYR A 169 -13.50 3.60 2.53
N PHE A 170 -13.27 2.44 3.16
CA PHE A 170 -14.14 1.27 3.04
C PHE A 170 -15.43 1.41 3.85
N THR A 171 -15.36 2.00 5.03
CA THR A 171 -16.53 2.12 5.93
C THR A 171 -17.31 3.41 5.74
N LYS A 172 -16.79 4.35 4.95
CA LYS A 172 -17.34 5.71 4.75
C LYS A 172 -17.60 6.48 6.06
N LYS A 173 -16.97 6.04 7.16
CA LYS A 173 -17.08 6.64 8.49
C LYS A 173 -15.87 7.56 8.75
N THR A 174 -15.90 8.73 8.14
CA THR A 174 -14.77 9.69 8.23
C THR A 174 -14.74 10.48 9.55
N GLN A 175 -15.84 10.50 10.30
CA GLN A 175 -16.00 11.43 11.45
C GLN A 175 -16.18 10.78 12.82
N SER A 176 -16.43 9.48 12.90
CA SER A 176 -16.64 8.81 14.19
C SER A 176 -15.57 7.76 14.47
N ILE A 177 -15.20 7.65 15.73
CA ILE A 177 -14.41 6.54 16.23
C ILE A 177 -15.26 5.28 16.04
N SER A 178 -14.87 4.41 15.11
CA SER A 178 -15.53 3.13 14.91
C SER A 178 -14.88 2.06 15.79
N ILE A 179 -15.65 1.11 16.25
CA ILE A 179 -15.12 -0.06 16.99
C ILE A 179 -14.06 -0.76 16.14
N THR A 180 -14.27 -0.85 14.84
CA THR A 180 -13.31 -1.44 13.89
C THR A 180 -11.98 -0.69 13.88
N SER A 181 -12.02 0.65 13.89
CA SER A 181 -10.80 1.48 13.95
C SER A 181 -10.01 1.20 15.22
N ILE A 182 -10.69 1.01 16.36
CA ILE A 182 -10.04 0.68 17.65
C ILE A 182 -9.44 -0.74 17.59
N VAL A 183 -10.17 -1.71 17.05
CA VAL A 183 -9.70 -3.09 16.93
C VAL A 183 -8.48 -3.17 16.00
N LEU A 184 -8.53 -2.51 14.84
CA LEU A 184 -7.40 -2.45 13.90
C LEU A 184 -6.20 -1.72 14.50
N LEU A 185 -6.42 -0.62 15.23
CA LEU A 185 -5.37 0.09 15.96
C LEU A 185 -4.70 -0.85 16.97
N GLY A 186 -5.48 -1.53 17.82
CA GLY A 186 -4.97 -2.47 18.80
C GLY A 186 -4.19 -3.63 18.17
N ALA A 187 -4.74 -4.23 17.11
CA ALA A 187 -4.07 -5.29 16.37
C ALA A 187 -2.74 -4.81 15.74
N THR A 188 -2.73 -3.59 15.17
CA THR A 188 -1.51 -2.99 14.62
C THR A 188 -0.47 -2.75 15.71
N VAL A 189 -0.86 -2.20 16.86
CA VAL A 189 0.05 -1.96 18.00
C VAL A 189 0.66 -3.28 18.48
N VAL A 190 -0.16 -4.30 18.69
CA VAL A 190 0.33 -5.62 19.11
C VAL A 190 1.29 -6.18 18.07
N ALA A 191 0.95 -6.14 16.78
CA ALA A 191 1.80 -6.66 15.71
C ALA A 191 3.15 -5.92 15.62
N ILE A 192 3.19 -4.60 15.82
CA ILE A 192 4.42 -3.80 15.81
C ILE A 192 5.36 -4.21 16.94
N PHE A 193 4.84 -4.58 18.13
CA PHE A 193 5.68 -5.02 19.25
C PHE A 193 6.36 -6.38 19.03
N PHE A 194 5.93 -7.16 18.05
CA PHE A 194 6.63 -8.38 17.64
C PHE A 194 7.82 -8.12 16.68
N LEU A 195 8.09 -6.86 16.31
CA LEU A 195 9.22 -6.50 15.47
C LEU A 195 10.52 -6.46 16.29
N SER A 196 11.66 -6.61 15.61
CA SER A 196 12.96 -6.81 16.26
C SER A 196 13.50 -5.57 16.97
N HIS A 197 13.18 -4.36 16.48
CA HIS A 197 13.70 -3.11 17.03
C HIS A 197 12.70 -2.36 17.91
N ILE A 198 12.79 -2.59 19.21
CA ILE A 198 11.87 -2.03 20.24
C ILE A 198 11.74 -0.50 20.18
N PHE A 199 12.84 0.22 19.96
CA PHE A 199 12.83 1.69 19.89
C PHE A 199 11.98 2.19 18.72
N LEU A 200 12.20 1.62 17.52
CA LEU A 200 11.41 1.98 16.34
C LEU A 200 9.94 1.54 16.47
N ALA A 201 9.68 0.43 17.15
CA ALA A 201 8.33 0.01 17.48
C ALA A 201 7.61 1.07 18.35
N PHE A 202 8.25 1.59 19.40
CA PHE A 202 7.67 2.67 20.20
C PHE A 202 7.40 3.94 19.40
N VAL A 203 8.36 4.37 18.55
CA VAL A 203 8.18 5.53 17.67
C VAL A 203 6.99 5.31 16.74
N SER A 204 6.86 4.12 16.14
CA SER A 204 5.76 3.77 15.24
C SER A 204 4.42 3.82 15.96
N VAL A 205 4.34 3.29 17.18
CA VAL A 205 3.11 3.30 17.99
C VAL A 205 2.70 4.72 18.37
N ILE A 206 3.64 5.57 18.76
CA ILE A 206 3.34 6.98 19.07
C ILE A 206 2.79 7.69 17.82
N LEU A 207 3.44 7.54 16.67
CA LEU A 207 2.97 8.13 15.42
C LEU A 207 1.60 7.59 15.00
N LEU A 208 1.34 6.31 15.21
CA LEU A 208 0.05 5.68 14.93
C LEU A 208 -1.06 6.27 15.81
N LEU A 209 -0.82 6.44 17.12
CA LEU A 209 -1.77 7.03 18.05
C LEU A 209 -2.05 8.51 17.74
N VAL A 210 -1.00 9.28 17.41
CA VAL A 210 -1.14 10.67 16.98
C VAL A 210 -1.95 10.74 15.69
N SER A 211 -1.68 9.86 14.73
CA SER A 211 -2.43 9.79 13.47
C SER A 211 -3.89 9.44 13.69
N TRP A 212 -4.18 8.50 14.58
CA TRP A 212 -5.55 8.13 14.94
C TRP A 212 -6.32 9.30 15.55
N TYR A 213 -5.70 10.03 16.48
CA TYR A 213 -6.31 11.21 17.08
C TYR A 213 -6.54 12.32 16.07
N ALA A 214 -5.58 12.56 15.19
CA ALA A 214 -5.66 13.58 14.13
C ALA A 214 -6.42 13.14 12.87
N LYS A 215 -6.97 11.91 12.83
CA LYS A 215 -7.65 11.31 11.67
C LYS A 215 -8.62 12.27 10.93
N PRO A 216 -9.54 13.01 11.62
CA PRO A 216 -10.48 13.87 10.92
C PRO A 216 -9.83 15.03 10.17
N LEU A 217 -8.70 15.54 10.68
CA LEU A 217 -7.93 16.62 10.06
C LEU A 217 -7.09 16.10 8.89
N LEU A 218 -6.45 14.95 9.07
CA LEU A 218 -5.55 14.34 8.10
C LEU A 218 -6.29 13.83 6.87
N LEU A 219 -7.49 13.26 7.03
CA LEU A 219 -8.33 12.81 5.91
C LEU A 219 -8.76 13.96 5.00
N LYS A 220 -9.05 15.15 5.56
CA LYS A 220 -9.42 16.33 4.77
C LYS A 220 -8.27 16.86 3.90
N SER A 221 -7.03 16.65 4.31
CA SER A 221 -5.84 17.22 3.68
C SER A 221 -5.02 16.20 2.88
N HIS A 222 -5.48 14.99 2.69
CA HIS A 222 -4.75 13.87 2.08
C HIS A 222 -3.42 13.49 2.77
N TRP A 223 -3.06 14.15 3.85
CA TRP A 223 -1.88 13.80 4.66
C TRP A 223 -1.98 12.42 5.30
N TRP A 224 -3.19 11.88 5.38
CA TRP A 224 -3.46 10.55 5.91
C TRP A 224 -2.66 9.47 5.17
N LEU A 225 -2.66 9.49 3.84
CA LEU A 225 -1.90 8.54 3.03
C LEU A 225 -0.38 8.77 3.11
N ILE A 226 0.07 10.03 3.23
CA ILE A 226 1.50 10.35 3.37
C ILE A 226 2.02 9.79 4.70
N ILE A 227 1.29 9.98 5.81
CA ILE A 227 1.65 9.45 7.12
C ILE A 227 1.67 7.92 7.08
N PHE A 228 0.72 7.30 6.38
CA PHE A 228 0.71 5.86 6.16
C PHE A 228 2.02 5.39 5.50
N GLY A 229 2.43 5.99 4.39
CA GLY A 229 3.69 5.65 3.73
C GLY A 229 4.92 5.87 4.62
N ILE A 230 4.96 6.95 5.41
CA ILE A 230 6.04 7.21 6.37
C ILE A 230 6.09 6.12 7.43
N LEU A 231 4.95 5.73 8.01
CA LEU A 231 4.89 4.66 9.01
C LEU A 231 5.34 3.32 8.45
N GLN A 232 4.99 2.99 7.23
CA GLN A 232 5.48 1.77 6.58
C GLN A 232 7.00 1.77 6.45
N ILE A 233 7.61 2.89 6.06
CA ILE A 233 9.07 3.03 5.99
C ILE A 233 9.70 2.82 7.37
N ILE A 234 9.19 3.47 8.43
CA ILE A 234 9.71 3.34 9.79
C ILE A 234 9.60 1.88 10.26
N ILE A 235 8.47 1.23 10.02
CA ILE A 235 8.25 -0.17 10.39
C ILE A 235 9.19 -1.10 9.59
N SER A 236 9.46 -0.79 8.32
CA SER A 236 10.42 -1.55 7.51
C SER A 236 11.84 -1.50 8.11
N PHE A 237 12.19 -0.40 8.79
CA PHE A 237 13.46 -0.31 9.53
C PHE A 237 13.42 -1.01 10.89
N ALA A 238 12.24 -1.28 11.46
CA ALA A 238 12.06 -2.00 12.70
C ALA A 238 12.14 -3.53 12.56
N LEU A 239 12.03 -4.04 11.33
CA LEU A 239 12.26 -5.44 10.96
C LEU A 239 13.74 -5.81 11.05
#